data_cbdbbd7bdd99c28eb054f85ec49219df
#
_entry.id   cbdbbd7bdd99c28eb054f85ec49219df
#
_cell.length_a   1.000
_cell.length_b   1.000
_cell.length_c   1.000
_cell.angle_alpha   90.00
_cell.angle_beta   90.00
_cell.angle_gamma   90.00
#
_symmetry.space_group_name_H-M   'P 1'
#
loop_
_entity.id
_entity.type
_entity.pdbx_description
1 polymer ?
#
loop_
_entity_poly.entity_id
_entity_poly.type
_entity_poly.pdbx_seq_one_letter_code
_entity_poly.pdbx_strand_id
1 'polypeptide(L)'
;MIPFSREGDFVTARLTPTESTVLSALASQLVELLEERAAESPVDVLLAQLGIGGASAPPLDPALARLLPDAYRGDAEAASEHRQLTELGLVDRKVGNARAVIASLELADRDRPGLVTLDPAGVQSWLRHLTDLRLVIAARLEIQEDGDEGTGDERMLDLYDWLGYLQGTLVECLT
;
A
#
# COMPACT_ATOMS: atom_id res chain seq x y z
N MET A 1 -17.75 -5.54 10.95
CA MET A 1 -16.91 -6.34 10.01
C MET A 1 -16.96 -7.82 10.35
N ILE A 2 -16.95 -8.72 9.35
CA ILE A 2 -16.54 -10.12 9.49
C ILE A 2 -15.13 -10.20 8.88
N PRO A 3 -14.13 -10.67 9.63
CA PRO A 3 -12.74 -10.67 9.16
C PRO A 3 -12.54 -11.64 7.98
N PHE A 4 -11.34 -11.61 7.40
CA PHE A 4 -10.98 -12.54 6.34
C PHE A 4 -11.04 -13.99 6.83
N SER A 5 -11.64 -14.85 6.01
CA SER A 5 -11.72 -16.29 6.24
C SER A 5 -11.58 -17.03 4.92
N ARG A 6 -10.99 -18.23 4.97
CA ARG A 6 -10.79 -19.05 3.78
C ARG A 6 -12.04 -19.84 3.45
N GLU A 7 -12.50 -19.73 2.19
CA GLU A 7 -13.61 -20.50 1.63
C GLU A 7 -13.15 -21.22 0.35
N GLY A 8 -12.64 -22.44 0.51
CA GLY A 8 -12.07 -23.23 -0.58
C GLY A 8 -10.82 -22.55 -1.15
N ASP A 9 -10.85 -22.20 -2.43
CA ASP A 9 -9.74 -21.54 -3.12
C ASP A 9 -9.77 -19.99 -3.01
N PHE A 10 -10.80 -19.46 -2.36
CA PHE A 10 -11.00 -18.02 -2.17
C PHE A 10 -10.84 -17.62 -0.70
N VAL A 11 -10.57 -16.36 -0.50
CA VAL A 11 -10.63 -15.70 0.81
C VAL A 11 -11.73 -14.66 0.77
N THR A 12 -12.60 -14.67 1.78
CA THR A 12 -13.74 -13.76 1.86
C THR A 12 -13.69 -12.92 3.13
N ALA A 13 -14.20 -11.70 3.05
CA ALA A 13 -14.45 -10.83 4.21
C ALA A 13 -15.74 -10.05 3.99
N ARG A 14 -16.41 -9.68 5.08
CA ARG A 14 -17.58 -8.77 4.99
C ARG A 14 -17.29 -7.48 5.72
N LEU A 15 -17.19 -6.41 4.95
CA LEU A 15 -16.96 -5.05 5.40
C LEU A 15 -18.29 -4.30 5.56
N THR A 16 -18.35 -3.38 6.49
CA THR A 16 -19.43 -2.39 6.56
C THR A 16 -19.23 -1.33 5.47
N PRO A 17 -20.27 -0.57 5.09
CA PRO A 17 -20.12 0.53 4.14
C PRO A 17 -19.07 1.56 4.55
N THR A 18 -18.98 1.86 5.84
CA THR A 18 -17.96 2.79 6.38
C THR A 18 -16.55 2.25 6.19
N GLU A 19 -16.31 0.98 6.50
CA GLU A 19 -15.00 0.33 6.33
C GLU A 19 -14.59 0.28 4.86
N SER A 20 -15.51 -0.08 3.95
CA SER A 20 -15.25 -0.05 2.50
C SER A 20 -14.90 1.36 2.03
N THR A 21 -15.63 2.39 2.49
CA THR A 21 -15.36 3.78 2.14
C THR A 21 -14.00 4.24 2.62
N VAL A 22 -13.64 3.92 3.87
CA VAL A 22 -12.33 4.28 4.43
C VAL A 22 -11.20 3.61 3.66
N LEU A 23 -11.29 2.30 3.40
CA LEU A 23 -10.27 1.58 2.62
C LEU A 23 -10.12 2.13 1.21
N SER A 24 -11.23 2.40 0.52
CA SER A 24 -11.20 2.98 -0.83
C SER A 24 -10.56 4.37 -0.84
N ALA A 25 -10.88 5.21 0.14
CA ALA A 25 -10.30 6.55 0.27
C ALA A 25 -8.78 6.48 0.54
N LEU A 26 -8.35 5.61 1.46
CA LEU A 26 -6.93 5.41 1.76
C LEU A 26 -6.16 4.87 0.55
N ALA A 27 -6.75 3.91 -0.17
CA ALA A 27 -6.14 3.37 -1.37
C ALA A 27 -5.99 4.44 -2.46
N SER A 28 -7.00 5.29 -2.66
CA SER A 28 -6.94 6.40 -3.61
C SER A 28 -5.87 7.44 -3.23
N GLN A 29 -5.79 7.81 -1.95
CA GLN A 29 -4.76 8.73 -1.47
C GLN A 29 -3.34 8.16 -1.64
N LEU A 30 -3.15 6.86 -1.43
CA LEU A 30 -1.86 6.22 -1.67
C LEU A 30 -1.49 6.24 -3.16
N VAL A 31 -2.45 6.01 -4.06
CA VAL A 31 -2.23 6.13 -5.51
C VAL A 31 -1.80 7.54 -5.88
N GLU A 32 -2.52 8.56 -5.42
CA GLU A 32 -2.19 9.97 -5.67
C GLU A 32 -0.78 10.31 -5.18
N LEU A 33 -0.43 9.94 -3.94
CA LEU A 33 0.90 10.17 -3.35
C LEU A 33 2.02 9.55 -4.19
N LEU A 34 1.83 8.32 -4.68
CA LEU A 34 2.82 7.62 -5.49
C LEU A 34 2.92 8.16 -6.91
N GLU A 35 1.79 8.55 -7.53
CA GLU A 35 1.76 9.12 -8.88
C GLU A 35 2.36 10.54 -8.90
N GLU A 36 2.13 11.36 -7.87
CA GLU A 36 2.79 12.65 -7.70
C GLU A 36 4.31 12.47 -7.65
N ARG A 37 4.80 11.49 -6.88
CA ARG A 37 6.23 11.17 -6.83
C ARG A 37 6.78 10.72 -8.17
N ALA A 38 6.06 9.87 -8.90
CA ALA A 38 6.46 9.44 -10.24
C ALA A 38 6.57 10.61 -11.22
N ALA A 39 5.69 11.60 -11.12
CA ALA A 39 5.69 12.79 -11.97
C ALA A 39 6.91 13.71 -11.75
N GLU A 40 7.60 13.61 -10.61
CA GLU A 40 8.85 14.33 -10.35
C GLU A 40 10.04 13.76 -11.14
N SER A 41 9.90 12.56 -11.71
CA SER A 41 11.00 11.90 -12.41
C SER A 41 11.16 12.43 -13.83
N PRO A 42 12.38 12.85 -14.25
CA PRO A 42 12.65 13.14 -15.65
C PRO A 42 12.64 11.80 -16.42
N VAL A 43 11.63 11.58 -17.26
CA VAL A 43 11.42 10.28 -17.88
C VAL A 43 11.64 10.33 -19.39
N ASP A 44 12.50 9.44 -19.88
CA ASP A 44 12.41 8.98 -21.28
C ASP A 44 11.15 8.10 -21.39
N VAL A 45 10.23 8.51 -22.27
CA VAL A 45 8.91 7.85 -22.44
C VAL A 45 9.04 6.36 -22.76
N LEU A 46 10.09 5.96 -23.51
CA LEU A 46 10.33 4.55 -23.86
C LEU A 46 10.78 3.73 -22.64
N LEU A 47 11.66 4.29 -21.82
CA LEU A 47 12.14 3.63 -20.61
C LEU A 47 11.03 3.53 -19.55
N ALA A 48 10.19 4.55 -19.46
CA ALA A 48 9.04 4.54 -18.53
C ALA A 48 8.06 3.40 -18.85
N GLN A 49 7.80 3.11 -20.12
CA GLN A 49 6.95 1.99 -20.51
C GLN A 49 7.49 0.63 -20.07
N LEU A 50 8.78 0.54 -19.81
CA LEU A 50 9.45 -0.66 -19.27
C LEU A 50 9.57 -0.63 -17.74
N GLY A 51 8.98 0.38 -17.06
CA GLY A 51 9.11 0.58 -15.61
C GLY A 51 10.52 0.98 -15.19
N ILE A 52 11.32 1.50 -16.14
CA ILE A 52 12.68 1.96 -15.89
C ILE A 52 12.67 3.49 -15.76
N GLY A 53 13.08 3.98 -14.61
CA GLY A 53 13.14 5.39 -14.29
C GLY A 53 12.97 5.66 -12.80
N GLY A 54 13.13 6.90 -12.43
CA GLY A 54 13.00 7.37 -11.05
C GLY A 54 13.66 8.73 -10.84
N ALA A 55 13.34 9.36 -9.72
CA ALA A 55 13.98 10.60 -9.32
C ALA A 55 15.41 10.36 -8.83
N SER A 56 16.32 11.30 -9.09
CA SER A 56 17.70 11.21 -8.60
C SER A 56 17.80 11.47 -7.09
N ALA A 57 16.95 12.35 -6.54
CA ALA A 57 16.92 12.67 -5.13
C ALA A 57 15.97 11.74 -4.34
N PRO A 58 16.31 11.40 -3.09
CA PRO A 58 15.42 10.63 -2.23
C PRO A 58 14.14 11.43 -1.93
N PRO A 59 13.01 10.75 -1.62
CA PRO A 59 11.80 11.42 -1.20
C PRO A 59 12.02 12.24 0.07
N LEU A 60 11.51 13.47 0.11
CA LEU A 60 11.53 14.32 1.31
C LEU A 60 10.42 13.93 2.30
N ASP A 61 9.31 13.41 1.81
CA ASP A 61 8.21 12.92 2.64
C ASP A 61 8.62 11.61 3.35
N PRO A 62 8.56 11.55 4.70
CA PRO A 62 8.90 10.35 5.46
C PRO A 62 8.08 9.11 5.07
N ALA A 63 6.82 9.28 4.67
CA ALA A 63 5.98 8.18 4.22
C ALA A 63 6.47 7.61 2.87
N LEU A 64 6.79 8.49 1.92
CA LEU A 64 7.40 8.08 0.65
C LEU A 64 8.76 7.42 0.84
N ALA A 65 9.58 7.91 1.76
CA ALA A 65 10.89 7.30 2.07
C ALA A 65 10.75 5.87 2.63
N ARG A 66 9.66 5.57 3.36
CA ARG A 66 9.35 4.21 3.80
C ARG A 66 8.80 3.32 2.70
N LEU A 67 8.01 3.89 1.80
CA LEU A 67 7.45 3.16 0.66
C LEU A 67 8.49 2.85 -0.41
N LEU A 68 9.46 3.75 -0.59
CA LEU A 68 10.48 3.74 -1.64
C LEU A 68 11.88 3.83 -1.00
N PRO A 69 12.27 2.83 -0.19
CA PRO A 69 13.52 2.88 0.57
C PRO A 69 14.74 2.76 -0.35
N ASP A 70 15.83 3.44 0.04
CA ASP A 70 17.11 3.30 -0.64
C ASP A 70 17.69 1.90 -0.45
N ALA A 71 18.15 1.31 -1.55
CA ALA A 71 18.79 -0.01 -1.54
C ALA A 71 20.21 0.03 -0.94
N TYR A 72 20.91 1.17 -1.08
CA TYR A 72 22.28 1.35 -0.62
C TYR A 72 22.34 2.38 0.51
N ARG A 73 22.34 1.90 1.75
CA ARG A 73 22.48 2.75 2.94
C ARG A 73 23.95 3.12 3.11
N GLY A 74 24.25 4.43 3.06
CA GLY A 74 25.61 4.96 3.23
C GLY A 74 26.38 5.23 1.94
N ASP A 75 25.83 4.93 0.77
CA ASP A 75 26.36 5.30 -0.54
C ASP A 75 25.29 6.06 -1.34
N ALA A 76 25.37 7.39 -1.30
CA ALA A 76 24.37 8.26 -1.92
C ALA A 76 24.39 8.19 -3.47
N GLU A 77 25.55 7.94 -4.08
CA GLU A 77 25.69 7.83 -5.53
C GLU A 77 25.06 6.54 -6.03
N ALA A 78 25.43 5.41 -5.44
CA ALA A 78 24.83 4.10 -5.75
C ALA A 78 23.33 4.07 -5.48
N ALA A 79 22.85 4.69 -4.39
CA ALA A 79 21.44 4.83 -4.09
C ALA A 79 20.69 5.64 -5.17
N SER A 80 21.28 6.74 -5.63
CA SER A 80 20.72 7.58 -6.69
C SER A 80 20.62 6.82 -8.01
N GLU A 81 21.69 6.15 -8.43
CA GLU A 81 21.70 5.36 -9.67
C GLU A 81 20.66 4.24 -9.64
N HIS A 82 20.61 3.48 -8.54
CA HIS A 82 19.62 2.41 -8.37
C HIS A 82 18.18 2.96 -8.42
N ARG A 83 17.91 4.08 -7.75
CA ARG A 83 16.60 4.71 -7.72
C ARG A 83 16.17 5.16 -9.11
N GLN A 84 17.06 5.78 -9.88
CA GLN A 84 16.79 6.20 -11.26
C GLN A 84 16.41 5.02 -12.19
N LEU A 85 16.80 3.81 -11.86
CA LEU A 85 16.49 2.63 -12.65
C LEU A 85 15.23 1.87 -12.19
N THR A 86 14.88 1.95 -10.91
CA THR A 86 13.93 0.99 -10.30
C THR A 86 12.72 1.62 -9.64
N GLU A 87 12.75 2.92 -9.30
CA GLU A 87 11.69 3.57 -8.52
C GLU A 87 10.34 3.54 -9.25
N LEU A 88 10.31 3.83 -10.56
CA LEU A 88 9.06 3.80 -11.34
C LEU A 88 8.42 2.41 -11.35
N GLY A 89 9.20 1.36 -11.55
CA GLY A 89 8.68 0.00 -11.52
C GLY A 89 8.16 -0.41 -10.13
N LEU A 90 8.73 0.13 -9.05
CA LEU A 90 8.23 -0.08 -7.70
C LEU A 90 6.93 0.68 -7.47
N VAL A 91 6.84 1.94 -7.91
CA VAL A 91 5.62 2.75 -7.87
C VAL A 91 4.49 2.05 -8.63
N ASP A 92 4.74 1.62 -9.87
CA ASP A 92 3.73 0.93 -10.69
C ASP A 92 3.16 -0.31 -10.01
N ARG A 93 4.01 -1.12 -9.37
CA ARG A 93 3.56 -2.29 -8.61
C ARG A 93 2.69 -1.91 -7.41
N LYS A 94 3.07 -0.88 -6.66
CA LYS A 94 2.30 -0.41 -5.49
C LYS A 94 0.96 0.19 -5.91
N VAL A 95 0.95 1.01 -6.94
CA VAL A 95 -0.28 1.56 -7.55
C VAL A 95 -1.16 0.43 -8.07
N GLY A 96 -0.61 -0.57 -8.74
CA GLY A 96 -1.33 -1.75 -9.21
C GLY A 96 -2.02 -2.52 -8.07
N ASN A 97 -1.33 -2.73 -6.94
CA ASN A 97 -1.92 -3.37 -5.76
C ASN A 97 -3.06 -2.53 -5.16
N ALA A 98 -2.88 -1.21 -5.03
CA ALA A 98 -3.91 -0.31 -4.52
C ALA A 98 -5.16 -0.30 -5.40
N ARG A 99 -4.99 -0.23 -6.73
CA ARG A 99 -6.10 -0.29 -7.71
C ARG A 99 -6.82 -1.64 -7.69
N ALA A 100 -6.13 -2.75 -7.47
CA ALA A 100 -6.74 -4.06 -7.30
C ALA A 100 -7.64 -4.12 -6.06
N VAL A 101 -7.23 -3.48 -4.96
CA VAL A 101 -8.05 -3.34 -3.75
C VAL A 101 -9.29 -2.50 -4.04
N ILE A 102 -9.14 -1.32 -4.66
CA ILE A 102 -10.28 -0.47 -5.03
C ILE A 102 -11.28 -1.24 -5.90
N ALA A 103 -10.80 -1.92 -6.94
CA ALA A 103 -11.66 -2.71 -7.83
C ALA A 103 -12.42 -3.82 -7.09
N SER A 104 -11.79 -4.50 -6.13
CA SER A 104 -12.44 -5.55 -5.33
C SER A 104 -13.52 -4.99 -4.40
N LEU A 105 -13.32 -3.77 -3.86
CA LEU A 105 -14.32 -3.08 -3.05
C LEU A 105 -15.51 -2.62 -3.88
N GLU A 106 -15.28 -2.09 -5.09
CA GLU A 106 -16.35 -1.69 -6.02
C GLU A 106 -17.19 -2.89 -6.49
N LEU A 107 -16.57 -4.05 -6.75
CA LEU A 107 -17.28 -5.29 -7.08
C LEU A 107 -18.12 -5.78 -5.91
N ALA A 108 -17.58 -5.72 -4.68
CA ALA A 108 -18.31 -6.09 -3.48
C ALA A 108 -19.56 -5.25 -3.26
N ASP A 109 -19.47 -3.93 -3.52
CA ASP A 109 -20.62 -3.04 -3.37
C ASP A 109 -21.71 -3.25 -4.44
N ARG A 110 -21.29 -3.66 -5.64
CA ARG A 110 -22.19 -3.84 -6.79
C ARG A 110 -23.00 -5.14 -6.73
N ASP A 111 -22.32 -6.25 -6.45
CA ASP A 111 -22.91 -7.59 -6.57
C ASP A 111 -23.43 -8.13 -5.23
N ARG A 112 -22.69 -7.92 -4.15
CA ARG A 112 -23.02 -8.38 -2.80
C ARG A 112 -22.50 -7.37 -1.77
N PRO A 113 -23.34 -6.42 -1.34
CA PRO A 113 -22.89 -5.32 -0.48
C PRO A 113 -21.96 -5.76 0.67
N GLY A 114 -20.75 -5.22 0.65
CA GLY A 114 -19.72 -5.44 1.63
C GLY A 114 -19.01 -6.80 1.59
N LEU A 115 -19.39 -7.74 0.72
CA LEU A 115 -18.72 -9.05 0.61
C LEU A 115 -17.54 -8.97 -0.37
N VAL A 116 -16.34 -8.84 0.14
CA VAL A 116 -15.08 -8.96 -0.62
C VAL A 116 -14.75 -10.43 -0.83
N THR A 117 -14.45 -10.82 -2.07
CA THR A 117 -14.01 -12.18 -2.43
C THR A 117 -12.71 -12.07 -3.21
N LEU A 118 -11.67 -12.71 -2.70
CA LEU A 118 -10.31 -12.63 -3.24
C LEU A 118 -9.85 -14.00 -3.73
N ASP A 119 -9.34 -14.03 -4.95
CA ASP A 119 -8.52 -15.12 -5.45
C ASP A 119 -7.08 -15.01 -4.90
N PRO A 120 -6.18 -15.98 -5.14
CA PRO A 120 -4.80 -15.91 -4.64
C PRO A 120 -4.02 -14.65 -5.07
N ALA A 121 -4.28 -14.11 -6.25
CA ALA A 121 -3.64 -12.88 -6.72
C ALA A 121 -4.17 -11.65 -5.98
N GLY A 122 -5.49 -11.60 -5.77
CA GLY A 122 -6.15 -10.58 -4.97
C GLY A 122 -5.64 -10.56 -3.52
N VAL A 123 -5.48 -11.73 -2.90
CA VAL A 123 -4.90 -11.86 -1.55
C VAL A 123 -3.51 -11.23 -1.49
N GLN A 124 -2.65 -11.50 -2.47
CA GLN A 124 -1.31 -10.91 -2.52
C GLN A 124 -1.35 -9.38 -2.70
N SER A 125 -2.25 -8.88 -3.53
CA SER A 125 -2.43 -7.43 -3.72
C SER A 125 -2.91 -6.75 -2.44
N TRP A 126 -3.88 -7.34 -1.74
CA TRP A 126 -4.38 -6.85 -0.46
C TRP A 126 -3.30 -6.83 0.62
N LEU A 127 -2.53 -7.91 0.80
CA LEU A 127 -1.46 -7.98 1.79
C LEU A 127 -0.40 -6.88 1.57
N ARG A 128 0.05 -6.71 0.31
CA ARG A 128 1.03 -5.69 -0.04
C ARG A 128 0.47 -4.29 0.17
N HIS A 129 -0.77 -4.06 -0.24
CA HIS A 129 -1.42 -2.77 -0.07
C HIS A 129 -1.64 -2.40 1.40
N LEU A 130 -2.13 -3.33 2.23
CA LEU A 130 -2.26 -3.12 3.68
C LEU A 130 -0.92 -2.83 4.34
N THR A 131 0.15 -3.50 3.90
CA THR A 131 1.52 -3.18 4.35
C THR A 131 1.90 -1.74 3.98
N ASP A 132 1.65 -1.33 2.74
CA ASP A 132 1.96 0.03 2.27
C ASP A 132 1.18 1.10 3.05
N LEU A 133 -0.12 0.89 3.29
CA LEU A 133 -0.93 1.80 4.11
C LEU A 133 -0.39 1.91 5.54
N ARG A 134 -0.04 0.79 6.17
CA ARG A 134 0.53 0.80 7.52
C ARG A 134 1.87 1.52 7.57
N LEU A 135 2.73 1.38 6.56
CA LEU A 135 3.98 2.13 6.47
C LEU A 135 3.75 3.65 6.38
N VAL A 136 2.76 4.10 5.61
CA VAL A 136 2.39 5.51 5.51
C VAL A 136 1.90 6.03 6.86
N ILE A 137 0.95 5.33 7.49
CA ILE A 137 0.37 5.76 8.77
C ILE A 137 1.42 5.73 9.88
N ALA A 138 2.26 4.68 9.94
CA ALA A 138 3.36 4.60 10.89
C ALA A 138 4.34 5.78 10.74
N ALA A 139 4.63 6.21 9.50
CA ALA A 139 5.46 7.39 9.26
C ALA A 139 4.81 8.68 9.78
N ARG A 140 3.48 8.82 9.64
CA ARG A 140 2.72 9.98 10.14
C ARG A 140 2.58 9.98 11.68
N LEU A 141 2.56 8.81 12.29
CA LEU A 141 2.52 8.60 13.74
C LEU A 141 3.93 8.60 14.38
N GLU A 142 4.98 8.76 13.58
CA GLU A 142 6.39 8.69 14.02
C GLU A 142 6.77 7.36 14.70
N ILE A 143 6.04 6.29 14.43
CA ILE A 143 6.34 4.94 14.91
C ILE A 143 7.60 4.45 14.19
N GLN A 144 8.68 4.16 14.93
CA GLN A 144 9.96 3.71 14.40
C GLN A 144 10.13 2.19 14.49
N GLU A 145 9.71 1.62 15.61
CA GLU A 145 9.87 0.20 15.96
C GLU A 145 8.55 -0.41 16.44
N ASP A 146 8.48 -1.74 16.42
CA ASP A 146 7.34 -2.46 16.98
C ASP A 146 7.23 -2.19 18.50
N GLY A 147 6.07 -1.73 18.94
CA GLY A 147 5.80 -1.39 20.32
C GLY A 147 5.94 0.09 20.66
N ASP A 148 6.34 0.94 19.71
CA ASP A 148 6.26 2.38 19.89
C ASP A 148 4.77 2.81 20.03
N GLU A 149 4.50 3.68 21.00
CA GLU A 149 3.15 4.22 21.21
C GLU A 149 2.74 5.22 20.12
N GLY A 150 3.72 5.71 19.35
CA GLY A 150 3.51 6.72 18.33
C GLY A 150 3.16 8.09 18.87
N THR A 151 3.20 9.10 17.99
CA THR A 151 2.75 10.47 18.30
C THR A 151 1.60 10.81 17.37
N GLY A 152 0.46 11.25 17.88
CA GLY A 152 -0.61 11.66 16.99
C GLY A 152 -2.02 11.54 17.54
N ASP A 153 -2.99 11.69 16.65
CA ASP A 153 -4.40 11.57 16.95
C ASP A 153 -4.76 10.10 17.27
N GLU A 154 -5.47 9.87 18.35
CA GLU A 154 -5.99 8.57 18.78
C GLU A 154 -6.74 7.83 17.63
N ARG A 155 -7.46 8.58 16.79
CA ARG A 155 -8.15 8.01 15.63
C ARG A 155 -7.19 7.42 14.58
N MET A 156 -6.01 8.00 14.44
CA MET A 156 -5.00 7.48 13.50
C MET A 156 -4.32 6.25 14.07
N LEU A 157 -4.15 6.17 15.40
CA LEU A 157 -3.71 4.95 16.08
C LEU A 157 -4.73 3.83 15.93
N ASP A 158 -6.02 4.11 16.18
CA ASP A 158 -7.10 3.14 15.96
C ASP A 158 -7.14 2.63 14.52
N LEU A 159 -6.92 3.52 13.54
CA LEU A 159 -6.84 3.15 12.13
C LEU A 159 -5.64 2.23 11.84
N TYR A 160 -4.47 2.55 12.40
CA TYR A 160 -3.26 1.74 12.27
C TYR A 160 -3.47 0.32 12.82
N ASP A 161 -4.07 0.22 14.00
CA ASP A 161 -4.35 -1.05 14.66
C ASP A 161 -5.40 -1.86 13.89
N TRP A 162 -6.44 -1.19 13.39
CA TRP A 162 -7.45 -1.84 12.56
C TRP A 162 -6.89 -2.40 11.25
N LEU A 163 -6.01 -1.66 10.56
CA LEU A 163 -5.33 -2.16 9.37
C LEU A 163 -4.41 -3.35 9.71
N GLY A 164 -3.75 -3.31 10.87
CA GLY A 164 -2.95 -4.43 11.40
C GLY A 164 -3.80 -5.67 11.65
N TYR A 165 -4.99 -5.49 12.25
CA TYR A 165 -5.94 -6.58 12.46
C TYR A 165 -6.42 -7.18 11.12
N LEU A 166 -6.80 -6.36 10.14
CA LEU A 166 -7.17 -6.82 8.81
C LEU A 166 -6.06 -7.64 8.16
N GLN A 167 -4.83 -7.13 8.20
CA GLN A 167 -3.67 -7.81 7.65
C GLN A 167 -3.42 -9.15 8.35
N GLY A 168 -3.52 -9.18 9.68
CA GLY A 168 -3.36 -10.40 10.48
C GLY A 168 -4.35 -11.49 10.09
N THR A 169 -5.65 -11.16 9.98
CA THR A 169 -6.68 -12.13 9.57
C THR A 169 -6.46 -12.64 8.15
N LEU A 170 -5.93 -11.80 7.26
CA LEU A 170 -5.61 -12.23 5.90
C LEU A 170 -4.39 -13.16 5.85
N VAL A 171 -3.37 -12.91 6.69
CA VAL A 171 -2.21 -13.81 6.84
C VAL A 171 -2.63 -15.17 7.39
N GLU A 172 -3.53 -15.22 8.38
CA GLU A 172 -4.07 -16.47 8.94
C GLU A 172 -4.75 -17.34 7.88
N CYS A 173 -5.33 -16.74 6.83
CA CYS A 173 -5.91 -17.50 5.71
C CYS A 173 -4.88 -18.21 4.82
N LEU A 174 -3.57 -17.90 4.96
CA LEU A 174 -2.49 -18.50 4.15
C LEU A 174 -1.78 -19.67 4.83
N THR A 175 -2.04 -19.85 6.11
CA THR A 175 -1.47 -20.95 6.93
C THR A 175 -2.46 -22.10 7.02
#